data_f56a504080e1bedb5f13c92d349dc365
#
_entry.id   f56a504080e1bedb5f13c92d349dc365
#
_cell.length_a   1.000
_cell.length_b   1.000
_cell.length_c   1.000
_cell.angle_alpha   90.00
_cell.angle_beta   90.00
_cell.angle_gamma   90.00
#
_symmetry.space_group_name_H-M   'P 1'
#
loop_
_entity.id
_entity.type
_entity.pdbx_description
1 polymer ?
#
loop_
_entity_poly.entity_id
_entity_poly.type
_entity_poly.pdbx_seq_one_letter_code
_entity_poly.pdbx_strand_id
1 'polypeptide(L)'
;MKISSILGLNARTQLFAYRYNTKRGKNIADSKIQTAKILKKANVSHPKIYKKFTDPRDVFELDWASLPDKFALKHSRGMGGEVIIVVKKRLKDGGWLTTQKERVAADDLRLHVLDTLEGAFSMGNVPDVAFIQEYVGRAKAFRRWAYRGTPDIRIIVFNKVPVMAMLRLPTK
;
A
#
# COMPACT_ATOMS: atom_id res chain seq x y z
N MET A 1 -5.56 -18.48 28.50
CA MET A 1 -4.27 -18.54 27.75
C MET A 1 -3.24 -17.79 28.56
N LYS A 2 -2.10 -18.41 28.90
CA LYS A 2 -1.03 -17.73 29.65
C LYS A 2 -0.23 -16.85 28.68
N ILE A 3 0.12 -15.63 29.08
CA ILE A 3 0.93 -14.70 28.27
C ILE A 3 2.27 -15.34 27.86
N SER A 4 2.83 -16.20 28.72
CA SER A 4 4.05 -16.97 28.47
C SER A 4 3.95 -17.96 27.29
N SER A 5 2.74 -18.29 26.84
CA SER A 5 2.53 -19.15 25.65
C SER A 5 2.51 -18.36 24.35
N ILE A 6 2.57 -17.03 24.38
CA ILE A 6 2.63 -16.18 23.18
C ILE A 6 4.10 -15.99 22.81
N LEU A 7 4.43 -16.38 21.59
CA LEU A 7 5.77 -16.20 21.07
C LEU A 7 6.08 -14.72 20.87
N GLY A 8 7.10 -14.22 21.57
CA GLY A 8 7.55 -12.83 21.40
C GLY A 8 8.08 -12.54 20.00
N LEU A 9 8.14 -11.25 19.63
CA LEU A 9 8.55 -10.82 18.30
C LEU A 9 9.93 -11.35 17.89
N ASN A 10 10.92 -11.28 18.79
CA ASN A 10 12.27 -11.75 18.52
C ASN A 10 12.31 -13.28 18.32
N ALA A 11 11.65 -14.04 19.19
CA ALA A 11 11.55 -15.49 19.06
C ALA A 11 10.85 -15.89 17.76
N ARG A 12 9.73 -15.21 17.41
CA ARG A 12 9.05 -15.42 16.12
C ARG A 12 10.00 -15.15 14.94
N THR A 13 10.77 -14.08 15.00
CA THR A 13 11.70 -13.70 13.92
C THR A 13 12.80 -14.74 13.78
N GLN A 14 13.43 -15.15 14.88
CA GLN A 14 14.52 -16.12 14.87
C GLN A 14 14.07 -17.54 14.48
N LEU A 15 13.01 -18.02 15.11
CA LEU A 15 12.56 -19.41 14.93
C LEU A 15 11.80 -19.64 13.62
N PHE A 16 11.11 -18.60 13.10
CA PHE A 16 10.23 -18.76 11.94
C PHE A 16 10.64 -17.89 10.76
N ALA A 17 10.76 -16.56 10.94
CA ALA A 17 10.95 -15.67 9.80
C ALA A 17 12.31 -15.88 9.11
N TYR A 18 13.38 -16.09 9.84
CA TYR A 18 14.70 -16.37 9.24
C TYR A 18 14.83 -17.80 8.71
N ARG A 19 14.22 -18.75 9.40
CA ARG A 19 14.34 -20.17 9.04
C ARG A 19 13.53 -20.54 7.80
N TYR A 20 12.33 -19.99 7.65
CA TYR A 20 11.37 -20.41 6.63
C TYR A 20 11.17 -19.42 5.48
N ASN A 21 11.71 -18.21 5.55
CA ASN A 21 11.59 -17.23 4.49
C ASN A 21 12.94 -16.93 3.84
N THR A 22 13.01 -17.12 2.54
CA THR A 22 14.19 -16.73 1.76
C THR A 22 14.33 -15.21 1.70
N LYS A 23 15.56 -14.69 1.57
CA LYS A 23 15.82 -13.26 1.34
C LYS A 23 15.04 -12.72 0.15
N ARG A 24 15.00 -13.51 -0.96
CA ARG A 24 14.24 -13.16 -2.15
C ARG A 24 12.73 -13.05 -1.87
N GLY A 25 12.15 -14.00 -1.14
CA GLY A 25 10.73 -14.01 -0.77
C GLY A 25 10.36 -12.79 0.07
N LYS A 26 11.19 -12.44 1.05
CA LYS A 26 11.00 -11.25 1.88
C LYS A 26 11.05 -9.96 1.05
N ASN A 27 12.04 -9.80 0.17
CA ASN A 27 12.16 -8.63 -0.69
C ASN A 27 10.97 -8.47 -1.66
N ILE A 28 10.41 -9.57 -2.15
CA ILE A 28 9.20 -9.55 -2.98
C ILE A 28 7.99 -9.09 -2.17
N ALA A 29 7.81 -9.67 -0.98
CA ALA A 29 6.68 -9.33 -0.11
C ALA A 29 6.73 -7.89 0.41
N ASP A 30 7.94 -7.34 0.61
CA ASP A 30 8.16 -5.96 1.03
C ASP A 30 7.86 -4.95 -0.09
N SER A 31 8.00 -5.33 -1.35
CA SER A 31 7.74 -4.44 -2.49
C SER A 31 6.35 -4.67 -3.11
N LYS A 32 5.44 -3.71 -2.93
CA LYS A 32 4.10 -3.74 -3.53
C LYS A 32 4.15 -3.86 -5.07
N ILE A 33 5.15 -3.25 -5.70
CA ILE A 33 5.35 -3.32 -7.17
C ILE A 33 5.81 -4.73 -7.60
N GLN A 34 6.75 -5.34 -6.87
CA GLN A 34 7.20 -6.71 -7.20
C GLN A 34 6.08 -7.73 -6.94
N THR A 35 5.35 -7.58 -5.85
CA THR A 35 4.16 -8.39 -5.56
C THR A 35 3.14 -8.30 -6.69
N ALA A 36 2.79 -7.09 -7.15
CA ALA A 36 1.87 -6.91 -8.28
C ALA A 36 2.35 -7.60 -9.57
N LYS A 37 3.66 -7.55 -9.86
CA LYS A 37 4.24 -8.27 -11.03
C LYS A 37 4.05 -9.79 -10.93
N ILE A 38 4.22 -10.36 -9.73
CA ILE A 38 4.06 -11.81 -9.51
C ILE A 38 2.60 -12.20 -9.58
N LEU A 39 1.70 -11.44 -8.96
CA LEU A 39 0.26 -11.66 -9.05
C LEU A 39 -0.22 -11.64 -10.50
N LYS A 40 0.25 -10.66 -11.29
CA LYS A 40 -0.05 -10.60 -12.73
C LYS A 40 0.41 -11.85 -13.48
N LYS A 41 1.64 -12.34 -13.22
CA LYS A 41 2.16 -13.57 -13.83
C LYS A 41 1.36 -14.82 -13.42
N ALA A 42 0.81 -14.83 -12.22
CA ALA A 42 -0.01 -15.91 -11.69
C ALA A 42 -1.50 -15.79 -12.06
N ASN A 43 -1.88 -14.84 -12.92
CA ASN A 43 -3.28 -14.52 -13.26
C ASN A 43 -4.16 -14.24 -12.04
N VAL A 44 -3.57 -13.73 -10.95
CA VAL A 44 -4.31 -13.29 -9.76
C VAL A 44 -4.70 -11.83 -9.92
N SER A 45 -5.98 -11.56 -9.74
CA SER A 45 -6.52 -10.19 -9.82
C SER A 45 -5.83 -9.27 -8.80
N HIS A 46 -5.41 -8.12 -9.24
CA HIS A 46 -4.78 -7.09 -8.42
C HIS A 46 -5.09 -5.70 -9.00
N PRO A 47 -5.07 -4.63 -8.20
CA PRO A 47 -5.33 -3.29 -8.68
C PRO A 47 -4.30 -2.86 -9.74
N LYS A 48 -4.79 -2.22 -10.81
CA LYS A 48 -3.96 -1.76 -11.92
C LYS A 48 -3.00 -0.64 -11.45
N ILE A 49 -1.74 -0.74 -11.82
CA ILE A 49 -0.77 0.36 -11.64
C ILE A 49 -0.83 1.23 -12.89
N TYR A 50 -1.14 2.52 -12.73
CA TYR A 50 -1.24 3.48 -13.83
C TYR A 50 0.12 4.09 -14.19
N LYS A 51 0.87 4.58 -13.20
CA LYS A 51 2.20 5.20 -13.36
C LYS A 51 3.11 4.78 -12.22
N LYS A 52 4.40 4.66 -12.48
CA LYS A 52 5.48 4.53 -11.50
C LYS A 52 6.40 5.72 -11.65
N PHE A 53 6.94 6.15 -10.54
CA PHE A 53 7.92 7.23 -10.46
C PHE A 53 9.19 6.64 -9.86
N THR A 54 10.24 6.61 -10.64
CA THR A 54 11.57 6.10 -10.25
C THR A 54 12.63 7.17 -10.32
N ASP A 55 12.33 8.27 -11.00
CA ASP A 55 13.19 9.43 -11.20
C ASP A 55 12.34 10.70 -11.00
N PRO A 56 12.89 11.79 -10.43
CA PRO A 56 12.18 13.06 -10.32
C PRO A 56 11.60 13.59 -11.63
N ARG A 57 12.25 13.33 -12.77
CA ARG A 57 11.76 13.72 -14.10
C ARG A 57 10.40 13.12 -14.43
N ASP A 58 10.13 11.89 -13.99
CA ASP A 58 8.82 11.23 -14.17
C ASP A 58 7.65 12.09 -13.64
N VAL A 59 7.91 12.92 -12.61
CA VAL A 59 6.92 13.77 -11.97
C VAL A 59 6.51 14.94 -12.86
N PHE A 60 7.47 15.50 -13.58
CA PHE A 60 7.25 16.66 -14.46
C PHE A 60 6.75 16.24 -15.84
N GLU A 61 7.09 15.02 -16.29
CA GLU A 61 6.62 14.47 -17.57
C GLU A 61 5.16 13.99 -17.53
N LEU A 62 4.62 13.72 -16.34
CA LEU A 62 3.23 13.25 -16.22
C LEU A 62 2.24 14.41 -16.42
N ASP A 63 1.33 14.22 -17.36
CA ASP A 63 0.10 15.03 -17.38
C ASP A 63 -0.84 14.59 -16.24
N TRP A 64 -0.80 15.33 -15.14
CA TRP A 64 -1.63 15.05 -13.95
C TRP A 64 -3.12 15.18 -14.23
N ALA A 65 -3.51 15.99 -15.22
CA ALA A 65 -4.90 16.14 -15.61
C ALA A 65 -5.44 14.88 -16.29
N SER A 66 -4.59 14.04 -16.86
CA SER A 66 -4.98 12.77 -17.49
C SER A 66 -5.30 11.64 -16.52
N LEU A 67 -4.98 11.82 -15.23
CA LEU A 67 -5.24 10.79 -14.22
C LEU A 67 -6.75 10.51 -14.07
N PRO A 68 -7.14 9.29 -13.66
CA PRO A 68 -8.52 8.97 -13.34
C PRO A 68 -9.08 9.85 -12.21
N ASP A 69 -10.40 9.95 -12.11
CA ASP A 69 -11.07 10.66 -11.00
C ASP A 69 -10.79 10.05 -9.62
N LYS A 70 -10.43 8.76 -9.60
CA LYS A 70 -10.18 7.98 -8.39
C LYS A 70 -8.91 7.16 -8.55
N PHE A 71 -8.00 7.32 -7.62
CA PHE A 71 -6.76 6.55 -7.57
C PHE A 71 -6.18 6.53 -6.16
N ALA A 72 -5.11 5.78 -5.98
CA ALA A 72 -4.29 5.81 -4.77
C ALA A 72 -2.84 6.06 -5.15
N LEU A 73 -2.22 7.08 -4.56
CA LEU A 73 -0.78 7.34 -4.63
C LEU A 73 -0.11 6.66 -3.45
N LYS A 74 0.88 5.83 -3.71
CA LYS A 74 1.52 4.96 -2.73
C LYS A 74 3.02 4.89 -2.94
N HIS A 75 3.74 4.59 -1.88
CA HIS A 75 5.14 4.18 -1.89
C HIS A 75 5.27 2.64 -1.99
N SER A 76 6.37 2.15 -2.56
CA SER A 76 6.54 0.71 -2.81
C SER A 76 6.84 -0.08 -1.54
N ARG A 77 7.72 0.41 -0.64
CA ARG A 77 8.27 -0.34 0.48
C ARG A 77 7.87 0.14 1.87
N GLY A 78 7.44 1.37 2.05
CA GLY A 78 7.16 1.95 3.36
C GLY A 78 6.17 1.17 4.22
N MET A 79 6.30 1.28 5.53
CA MET A 79 5.43 0.66 6.53
C MET A 79 4.23 1.55 6.89
N GLY A 80 3.12 0.91 7.23
CA GLY A 80 1.88 1.62 7.60
C GLY A 80 1.07 2.11 6.40
N GLY A 81 -0.11 2.60 6.65
CA GLY A 81 -0.99 3.21 5.65
C GLY A 81 -1.00 4.73 5.74
N GLU A 82 -0.15 5.31 6.58
CA GLU A 82 -0.26 6.72 7.03
C GLU A 82 0.10 7.73 5.94
N VAL A 83 0.89 7.34 4.96
CA VAL A 83 1.40 8.22 3.91
C VAL A 83 0.77 7.92 2.54
N ILE A 84 -0.32 7.18 2.51
CA ILE A 84 -1.02 6.85 1.27
C ILE A 84 -2.09 7.92 1.00
N ILE A 85 -2.00 8.60 -0.13
CA ILE A 85 -3.04 9.52 -0.57
C ILE A 85 -4.08 8.74 -1.38
N VAL A 86 -5.29 8.62 -0.84
CA VAL A 86 -6.40 7.94 -1.52
C VAL A 86 -7.39 8.98 -2.04
N VAL A 87 -7.39 9.15 -3.33
CA VAL A 87 -8.28 10.07 -4.05
C VAL A 87 -9.61 9.39 -4.34
N LYS A 88 -10.68 10.06 -3.97
CA LYS A 88 -12.06 9.56 -4.11
C LYS A 88 -12.83 10.23 -5.25
N LYS A 89 -12.49 11.46 -5.59
CA LYS A 89 -13.24 12.26 -6.55
C LYS A 89 -12.37 13.38 -7.12
N ARG A 90 -12.53 13.65 -8.41
CA ARG A 90 -12.02 14.87 -9.05
C ARG A 90 -12.96 16.04 -8.74
N LEU A 91 -12.40 17.20 -8.50
CA LEU A 91 -13.13 18.47 -8.29
C LEU A 91 -13.25 19.24 -9.61
N LYS A 92 -14.21 20.15 -9.67
CA LYS A 92 -14.46 20.99 -10.88
C LYS A 92 -13.29 21.93 -11.23
N ASP A 93 -12.49 22.28 -10.25
CA ASP A 93 -11.33 23.16 -10.39
C ASP A 93 -10.02 22.42 -10.76
N GLY A 94 -10.12 21.15 -11.11
CA GLY A 94 -8.98 20.33 -11.53
C GLY A 94 -8.24 19.62 -10.39
N GLY A 95 -8.51 19.96 -9.12
CA GLY A 95 -7.97 19.26 -7.96
C GLY A 95 -8.73 17.97 -7.62
N TRP A 96 -8.39 17.35 -6.50
CA TRP A 96 -9.03 16.11 -6.03
C TRP A 96 -9.43 16.19 -4.57
N LEU A 97 -10.43 15.38 -4.21
CA LEU A 97 -10.87 15.16 -2.83
C LEU A 97 -10.43 13.77 -2.38
N THR A 98 -9.73 13.72 -1.23
CA THR A 98 -9.30 12.45 -0.61
C THR A 98 -10.44 11.75 0.12
N THR A 99 -10.21 10.50 0.56
CA THR A 99 -11.15 9.77 1.43
C THR A 99 -11.28 10.40 2.82
N GLN A 100 -10.30 11.20 3.25
CA GLN A 100 -10.29 11.96 4.50
C GLN A 100 -11.03 13.30 4.39
N LYS A 101 -11.56 13.64 3.19
CA LYS A 101 -12.21 14.90 2.83
C LYS A 101 -11.24 16.08 2.71
N GLU A 102 -9.99 15.84 2.52
CA GLU A 102 -8.97 16.85 2.24
C GLU A 102 -8.93 17.12 0.75
N ARG A 103 -8.70 18.38 0.40
CA ARG A 103 -8.45 18.80 -0.97
C ARG A 103 -6.96 18.71 -1.25
N VAL A 104 -6.61 18.14 -2.40
CA VAL A 104 -5.23 18.05 -2.89
C VAL A 104 -5.16 18.55 -4.32
N ALA A 105 -4.16 19.37 -4.60
CA ALA A 105 -3.83 19.84 -5.94
C ALA A 105 -2.78 18.92 -6.61
N ALA A 106 -2.50 19.18 -7.88
CA ALA A 106 -1.45 18.44 -8.59
C ALA A 106 -0.07 18.68 -7.95
N ASP A 107 0.19 19.88 -7.45
CA ASP A 107 1.47 20.23 -6.82
C ASP A 107 1.68 19.51 -5.49
N ASP A 108 0.62 19.29 -4.69
CA ASP A 108 0.69 18.51 -3.47
C ASP A 108 1.06 17.05 -3.77
N LEU A 109 0.49 16.50 -4.84
CA LEU A 109 0.79 15.14 -5.29
C LEU A 109 2.21 15.02 -5.85
N ARG A 110 2.69 16.04 -6.59
CA ARG A 110 4.08 16.11 -7.08
C ARG A 110 5.07 16.11 -5.93
N LEU A 111 4.86 17.00 -4.95
CA LEU A 111 5.71 17.10 -3.77
C LEU A 111 5.75 15.76 -3.03
N HIS A 112 4.60 15.14 -2.80
CA HIS A 112 4.52 13.83 -2.13
C HIS A 112 5.28 12.73 -2.89
N VAL A 113 5.29 12.75 -4.22
CA VAL A 113 6.11 11.81 -5.02
C VAL A 113 7.59 12.09 -4.82
N LEU A 114 8.02 13.36 -4.87
CA LEU A 114 9.43 13.74 -4.66
C LEU A 114 9.91 13.32 -3.27
N ASP A 115 9.15 13.60 -2.22
CA ASP A 115 9.44 13.17 -0.86
C ASP A 115 9.58 11.63 -0.76
N THR A 116 8.73 10.89 -1.48
CA THR A 116 8.82 9.43 -1.56
C THR A 116 10.14 8.99 -2.21
N LEU A 117 10.52 9.62 -3.33
CA LEU A 117 11.75 9.29 -4.05
C LEU A 117 12.99 9.58 -3.21
N GLU A 118 12.97 10.63 -2.40
CA GLU A 118 14.04 10.98 -1.45
C GLU A 118 14.06 10.06 -0.20
N GLY A 119 13.03 9.26 0.00
CA GLY A 119 12.97 8.31 1.12
C GLY A 119 12.36 8.87 2.40
N ALA A 120 11.71 10.04 2.36
CA ALA A 120 11.09 10.66 3.55
C ALA A 120 10.11 9.75 4.30
N PHE A 121 9.52 8.77 3.62
CA PHE A 121 8.53 7.84 4.16
C PHE A 121 9.05 6.42 4.35
N SER A 122 10.34 6.20 4.16
CA SER A 122 10.99 4.90 4.34
C SER A 122 11.70 4.82 5.69
N MET A 123 11.84 3.61 6.23
CA MET A 123 12.68 3.40 7.41
C MET A 123 14.15 3.63 7.02
N GLY A 124 14.80 4.59 7.69
CA GLY A 124 16.20 4.94 7.46
C GLY A 124 16.44 5.84 6.25
N ASN A 125 15.44 6.59 5.81
CA ASN A 125 15.52 7.55 4.69
C ASN A 125 16.11 6.94 3.41
N VAL A 126 15.74 5.70 3.11
CA VAL A 126 16.18 5.01 1.89
C VAL A 126 15.26 5.40 0.74
N PRO A 127 15.79 5.85 -0.41
CA PRO A 127 14.99 6.14 -1.59
C PRO A 127 14.01 5.02 -1.93
N ASP A 128 12.76 5.37 -2.24
CA ASP A 128 11.71 4.41 -2.60
C ASP A 128 11.06 4.81 -3.94
N VAL A 129 10.22 3.97 -4.44
CA VAL A 129 9.46 4.18 -5.67
C VAL A 129 8.04 4.56 -5.31
N ALA A 130 7.58 5.71 -5.81
CA ALA A 130 6.16 6.07 -5.76
C ALA A 130 5.40 5.45 -6.94
N PHE A 131 4.10 5.19 -6.76
CA PHE A 131 3.26 4.73 -7.87
C PHE A 131 1.79 5.11 -7.66
N ILE A 132 1.11 5.35 -8.78
CA ILE A 132 -0.33 5.57 -8.84
C ILE A 132 -1.00 4.27 -9.20
N GLN A 133 -1.97 3.89 -8.40
CA GLN A 133 -2.71 2.64 -8.51
C GLN A 133 -4.22 2.89 -8.55
N GLU A 134 -4.92 1.96 -9.16
CA GLU A 134 -6.37 1.90 -9.17
C GLU A 134 -6.96 2.01 -7.75
N TYR A 135 -8.00 2.82 -7.62
CA TYR A 135 -8.76 2.94 -6.39
C TYR A 135 -9.55 1.67 -6.10
N VAL A 136 -9.29 1.07 -4.96
CA VAL A 136 -10.08 -0.06 -4.45
C VAL A 136 -11.07 0.44 -3.41
N GLY A 137 -12.33 0.40 -3.78
CA GLY A 137 -13.43 0.78 -2.89
C GLY A 137 -13.72 -0.28 -1.82
N ARG A 138 -14.33 0.16 -0.73
CA ARG A 138 -14.82 -0.73 0.31
C ARG A 138 -15.99 -1.58 -0.20
N ALA A 139 -15.93 -2.90 -0.04
CA ALA A 139 -17.03 -3.80 -0.37
C ALA A 139 -18.29 -3.45 0.42
N LYS A 140 -19.46 -3.58 -0.25
CA LYS A 140 -20.76 -3.22 0.36
C LYS A 140 -21.02 -3.95 1.69
N ALA A 141 -20.64 -5.23 1.77
CA ALA A 141 -20.81 -6.06 2.97
C ALA A 141 -20.14 -5.48 4.23
N PHE A 142 -19.05 -4.73 4.08
CA PHE A 142 -18.31 -4.16 5.21
C PHE A 142 -18.68 -2.71 5.55
N ARG A 143 -19.61 -2.08 4.84
CA ARG A 143 -19.94 -0.65 5.05
C ARG A 143 -20.42 -0.34 6.45
N ARG A 144 -21.18 -1.25 7.06
CA ARG A 144 -21.73 -1.08 8.42
C ARG A 144 -20.72 -1.34 9.54
N TRP A 145 -19.64 -2.07 9.23
CA TRP A 145 -18.66 -2.51 10.23
C TRP A 145 -17.37 -1.69 10.20
N ALA A 146 -17.01 -1.13 9.07
CA ALA A 146 -15.79 -0.35 8.92
C ALA A 146 -16.09 1.14 8.95
N TYR A 147 -15.51 1.83 9.92
CA TYR A 147 -15.44 3.28 9.90
C TYR A 147 -14.38 3.69 8.89
N ARG A 148 -14.62 4.62 8.00
CA ARG A 148 -13.67 5.14 6.98
C ARG A 148 -12.48 4.20 6.67
N GLY A 149 -12.19 3.86 5.47
CA GLY A 149 -11.12 2.97 5.08
C GLY A 149 -11.61 1.64 4.53
N THR A 150 -10.67 0.82 4.09
CA THR A 150 -10.95 -0.47 3.45
C THR A 150 -10.56 -1.60 4.40
N PRO A 151 -11.51 -2.44 4.83
CA PRO A 151 -11.20 -3.66 5.56
C PRO A 151 -10.29 -4.57 4.77
N ASP A 152 -9.43 -5.33 5.45
CA ASP A 152 -8.63 -6.35 4.82
C ASP A 152 -8.76 -7.71 5.54
N ILE A 153 -8.65 -8.77 4.76
CA ILE A 153 -8.59 -10.14 5.26
C ILE A 153 -7.12 -10.54 5.27
N ARG A 154 -6.58 -10.78 6.47
CA ARG A 154 -5.21 -11.27 6.64
C ARG A 154 -5.21 -12.77 6.85
N ILE A 155 -4.57 -13.50 5.96
CA ILE A 155 -4.38 -14.95 6.08
C ILE A 155 -2.94 -15.21 6.50
N ILE A 156 -2.76 -15.93 7.61
CA ILE A 156 -1.46 -16.40 8.06
C ILE A 156 -1.21 -17.74 7.39
N VAL A 157 -0.10 -17.82 6.65
CA VAL A 157 0.30 -19.03 5.92
C VAL A 157 1.64 -19.51 6.48
N PHE A 158 1.72 -20.79 6.82
CA PHE A 158 2.96 -21.44 7.22
C PHE A 158 3.22 -22.65 6.33
N ASN A 159 4.41 -22.75 5.75
CA ASN A 159 4.79 -23.83 4.81
C ASN A 159 3.73 -24.05 3.70
N LYS A 160 3.22 -22.98 3.11
CA LYS A 160 2.18 -22.98 2.07
C LYS A 160 0.79 -23.46 2.54
N VAL A 161 0.61 -23.69 3.82
CA VAL A 161 -0.68 -24.06 4.41
C VAL A 161 -1.29 -22.84 5.10
N PRO A 162 -2.52 -22.43 4.77
CA PRO A 162 -3.23 -21.39 5.50
C PRO A 162 -3.61 -21.92 6.88
N VAL A 163 -3.16 -21.22 7.93
CA VAL A 163 -3.34 -21.64 9.33
C VAL A 163 -4.48 -20.88 9.99
N MET A 164 -4.57 -19.58 9.71
CA MET A 164 -5.55 -18.68 10.33
C MET A 164 -5.89 -17.54 9.39
N ALA A 165 -7.14 -17.10 9.43
CA ALA A 165 -7.59 -15.87 8.79
C ALA A 165 -8.16 -14.91 9.84
N MET A 166 -7.90 -13.61 9.67
CA MET A 166 -8.48 -12.56 10.49
C MET A 166 -9.01 -11.43 9.62
N LEU A 167 -10.15 -10.89 10.00
CA LEU A 167 -10.69 -9.66 9.42
C LEU A 167 -10.15 -8.47 10.21
N ARG A 168 -9.50 -7.53 9.53
CA ARG A 168 -9.06 -6.27 10.14
C ARG A 168 -9.99 -5.16 9.69
N LEU A 169 -10.59 -4.50 10.66
CA LEU A 169 -11.50 -3.38 10.44
C LEU A 169 -10.81 -2.07 10.80
N PRO A 170 -10.87 -1.04 9.94
CA PRO A 170 -10.44 0.29 10.31
C PRO A 170 -11.26 0.81 11.50
N THR A 171 -10.58 1.28 12.54
CA THR A 171 -11.18 1.94 13.70
C THR A 171 -11.19 3.46 13.52
N LYS A 172 -11.86 4.15 14.47
CA LYS A 172 -11.85 5.62 14.56
C LYS A 172 -10.47 6.13 14.95
#